data_642834acd0b7124934dfe5a4cce38a41
#
_entry.id   642834acd0b7124934dfe5a4cce38a41
#
_cell.length_a   1.000
_cell.length_b   1.000
_cell.length_c   1.000
_cell.angle_alpha   90.00
_cell.angle_beta   90.00
_cell.angle_gamma   90.00
#
_symmetry.space_group_name_H-M   'P 1'
#
loop_
_entity.id
_entity.type
_entity.pdbx_description
1 polymer ?
#
loop_
_entity_poly.entity_id
_entity_poly.type
_entity_poly.pdbx_seq_one_letter_code
_entity_poly.pdbx_strand_id
1 'polypeptide(L)'
;MSDLAIVIMAAGLGSRFGGTKQLVDVGPNGEVFFDFAIADSIAAGADRVVLIVRREFADTVEEHVRSMHGDIDLHLVCQDETNAPTRKKPWGTAHAILAAKGAVDRPFIVVNADDYYGVESYQLVADELREAGESTVVLAAFELCRTLPNEGSVSRGVCAADGQVLTKLVETHGIERNTDGIIVSADPPGTLTDLTPVSMNMWGFRVSIFDHLERMWAEFLDAHRDTEKTEFLLPSVVAELMGAGLLEVKVVPVASDWIGVTNPADLDPARAALADLRS
;
A
#
# COMPACT_ATOMS: atom_id res chain seq x y z
N MET A 1 -7.06 24.46 -5.67
CA MET A 1 -6.12 23.65 -6.50
C MET A 1 -5.88 22.39 -5.72
N SER A 2 -6.00 21.27 -6.39
CA SER A 2 -5.75 19.96 -5.78
C SER A 2 -4.24 19.84 -5.56
N ASP A 3 -3.81 19.61 -4.32
CA ASP A 3 -2.40 19.45 -3.94
C ASP A 3 -2.22 18.06 -3.31
N LEU A 4 -2.58 17.00 -4.04
CA LEU A 4 -2.48 15.62 -3.59
C LEU A 4 -1.87 14.74 -4.69
N ALA A 5 -0.94 13.87 -4.31
CA ALA A 5 -0.42 12.85 -5.19
C ALA A 5 -0.86 11.44 -4.73
N ILE A 6 -0.89 10.50 -5.67
CA ILE A 6 -0.94 9.07 -5.38
C ILE A 6 0.40 8.43 -5.74
N VAL A 7 0.95 7.63 -4.83
CA VAL A 7 2.17 6.83 -5.02
C VAL A 7 1.79 5.36 -4.98
N ILE A 8 1.98 4.67 -6.09
CA ILE A 8 1.56 3.28 -6.26
C ILE A 8 2.80 2.40 -6.36
N MET A 9 2.92 1.43 -5.46
CA MET A 9 4.07 0.54 -5.38
C MET A 9 3.89 -0.68 -6.30
N ALA A 10 4.45 -0.62 -7.51
CA ALA A 10 4.34 -1.64 -8.56
C ALA A 10 5.66 -2.40 -8.83
N ALA A 11 6.73 -2.17 -8.06
CA ALA A 11 8.02 -2.82 -8.26
C ALA A 11 8.13 -4.26 -7.70
N GLY A 12 7.07 -4.79 -7.14
CA GLY A 12 7.03 -6.15 -6.57
C GLY A 12 7.29 -7.24 -7.61
N LEU A 13 7.98 -8.32 -7.19
CA LEU A 13 8.46 -9.39 -8.07
C LEU A 13 7.36 -10.35 -8.54
N GLY A 14 6.16 -10.13 -8.59
CA GLY A 14 5.05 -10.94 -9.14
C GLY A 14 5.31 -12.37 -9.65
N SER A 15 6.36 -13.03 -9.10
CA SER A 15 6.95 -14.27 -9.63
C SER A 15 6.00 -15.48 -9.72
N ARG A 16 4.89 -15.44 -8.99
CA ARG A 16 3.89 -16.51 -8.98
C ARG A 16 2.97 -16.50 -10.21
N PHE A 17 2.97 -15.42 -10.97
CA PHE A 17 2.09 -15.21 -12.14
C PHE A 17 2.79 -15.41 -13.49
N GLY A 18 4.06 -15.82 -13.50
CA GLY A 18 4.80 -16.08 -14.73
C GLY A 18 5.07 -14.85 -15.61
N GLY A 19 4.82 -13.66 -15.09
CA GLY A 19 4.95 -12.37 -15.78
C GLY A 19 4.74 -11.20 -14.83
N THR A 20 4.38 -10.03 -15.38
CA THR A 20 4.09 -8.82 -14.60
C THR A 20 2.73 -8.95 -13.95
N LYS A 21 2.66 -9.46 -12.71
CA LYS A 21 1.42 -9.60 -11.92
C LYS A 21 0.58 -8.32 -11.93
N GLN A 22 1.24 -7.17 -11.93
CA GLN A 22 0.61 -5.85 -11.89
C GLN A 22 -0.18 -5.51 -13.15
N LEU A 23 0.07 -6.22 -14.27
CA LEU A 23 -0.63 -6.03 -15.56
C LEU A 23 -1.63 -7.16 -15.86
N VAL A 24 -2.08 -7.89 -14.83
CA VAL A 24 -3.13 -8.89 -15.00
C VAL A 24 -4.49 -8.20 -14.95
N ASP A 25 -5.28 -8.33 -16.02
CA ASP A 25 -6.62 -7.77 -16.11
C ASP A 25 -7.53 -8.29 -14.99
N VAL A 26 -8.17 -7.38 -14.28
CA VAL A 26 -9.14 -7.69 -13.23
C VAL A 26 -10.48 -7.00 -13.44
N GLY A 27 -10.52 -5.96 -14.26
CA GLY A 27 -11.73 -5.24 -14.64
C GLY A 27 -12.28 -5.68 -16.01
N PRO A 28 -13.54 -5.32 -16.33
CA PRO A 28 -14.24 -5.75 -17.53
C PRO A 28 -13.70 -5.12 -18.85
N ASN A 29 -12.98 -3.99 -18.75
CA ASN A 29 -12.44 -3.27 -19.93
C ASN A 29 -10.92 -3.39 -20.02
N GLY A 30 -10.30 -4.36 -19.35
CA GLY A 30 -8.86 -4.55 -19.31
C GLY A 30 -8.16 -3.74 -18.20
N GLU A 31 -8.93 -3.23 -17.24
CA GLU A 31 -8.37 -2.55 -16.08
C GLU A 31 -7.57 -3.55 -15.22
N VAL A 32 -6.42 -3.10 -14.73
CA VAL A 32 -5.64 -3.77 -13.68
C VAL A 32 -5.93 -3.12 -12.33
N PHE A 33 -5.43 -3.69 -11.22
CA PHE A 33 -5.74 -3.14 -9.88
C PHE A 33 -5.34 -1.67 -9.72
N PHE A 34 -4.18 -1.27 -10.21
CA PHE A 34 -3.75 0.12 -10.06
C PHE A 34 -4.53 1.12 -10.92
N ASP A 35 -5.28 0.68 -11.95
CA ASP A 35 -6.17 1.58 -12.69
C ASP A 35 -7.31 2.08 -11.80
N PHE A 36 -7.85 1.20 -10.95
CA PHE A 36 -8.83 1.60 -9.94
C PHE A 36 -8.21 2.56 -8.93
N ALA A 37 -6.97 2.31 -8.48
CA ALA A 37 -6.27 3.22 -7.56
C ALA A 37 -6.06 4.61 -8.19
N ILE A 38 -5.69 4.69 -9.47
CA ILE A 38 -5.55 5.94 -10.22
C ILE A 38 -6.91 6.66 -10.30
N ALA A 39 -7.95 5.98 -10.78
CA ALA A 39 -9.27 6.59 -10.98
C ALA A 39 -9.85 7.09 -9.64
N ASP A 40 -9.78 6.30 -8.58
CA ASP A 40 -10.34 6.62 -7.27
C ASP A 40 -9.57 7.73 -6.57
N SER A 41 -8.24 7.75 -6.69
CA SER A 41 -7.42 8.83 -6.15
C SER A 41 -7.66 10.16 -6.87
N ILE A 42 -7.82 10.15 -8.20
CA ILE A 42 -8.19 11.34 -8.98
C ILE A 42 -9.57 11.84 -8.56
N ALA A 43 -10.54 10.95 -8.36
CA ALA A 43 -11.86 11.33 -7.84
C ALA A 43 -11.78 11.93 -6.43
N ALA A 44 -10.86 11.48 -5.58
CA ALA A 44 -10.56 12.05 -4.26
C ALA A 44 -9.73 13.34 -4.31
N GLY A 45 -9.35 13.78 -5.51
CA GLY A 45 -8.67 15.05 -5.76
C GLY A 45 -7.16 14.93 -5.94
N ALA A 46 -6.60 13.77 -6.23
CA ALA A 46 -5.21 13.67 -6.66
C ALA A 46 -5.06 14.26 -8.07
N ASP A 47 -3.99 15.04 -8.27
CA ASP A 47 -3.63 15.66 -9.55
C ASP A 47 -2.29 15.16 -10.08
N ARG A 48 -1.60 14.28 -9.33
CA ARG A 48 -0.36 13.61 -9.74
C ARG A 48 -0.40 12.12 -9.42
N VAL A 49 0.05 11.32 -10.37
CA VAL A 49 0.21 9.87 -10.24
C VAL A 49 1.69 9.52 -10.33
N VAL A 50 2.21 8.84 -9.31
CA VAL A 50 3.58 8.33 -9.26
C VAL A 50 3.53 6.82 -9.17
N LEU A 51 4.01 6.12 -10.19
CA LEU A 51 4.13 4.67 -10.20
C LEU A 51 5.58 4.26 -9.96
N ILE A 52 5.80 3.51 -8.89
CA ILE A 52 7.12 2.94 -8.58
C ILE A 52 7.19 1.57 -9.24
N VAL A 53 8.03 1.43 -10.25
CA VAL A 53 8.15 0.25 -11.09
C VAL A 53 9.57 -0.30 -11.09
N ARG A 54 9.79 -1.40 -11.77
CA ARG A 54 11.12 -1.84 -12.20
C ARG A 54 11.37 -1.37 -13.62
N ARG A 55 12.62 -1.02 -13.93
CA ARG A 55 13.00 -0.51 -15.26
C ARG A 55 12.51 -1.41 -16.40
N GLU A 56 12.61 -2.71 -16.22
CA GLU A 56 12.19 -3.68 -17.25
C GLU A 56 10.72 -3.61 -17.65
N PHE A 57 9.84 -3.03 -16.80
CA PHE A 57 8.40 -2.92 -17.03
C PHE A 57 7.92 -1.48 -17.26
N ALA A 58 8.79 -0.49 -17.10
CA ALA A 58 8.42 0.92 -17.11
C ALA A 58 7.67 1.32 -18.39
N ASP A 59 8.21 0.98 -19.55
CA ASP A 59 7.63 1.37 -20.85
C ASP A 59 6.25 0.71 -21.05
N THR A 60 6.09 -0.56 -20.66
CA THR A 60 4.81 -1.29 -20.76
C THR A 60 3.75 -0.72 -19.81
N VAL A 61 4.15 -0.37 -18.59
CA VAL A 61 3.26 0.27 -17.61
C VAL A 61 2.84 1.66 -18.08
N GLU A 62 3.77 2.45 -18.64
CA GLU A 62 3.44 3.77 -19.18
C GLU A 62 2.43 3.68 -20.32
N GLU A 63 2.66 2.78 -21.29
CA GLU A 63 1.76 2.56 -22.42
C GLU A 63 0.36 2.17 -21.93
N HIS A 64 0.27 1.25 -20.96
CA HIS A 64 -0.99 0.84 -20.36
C HIS A 64 -1.72 2.04 -19.71
N VAL A 65 -1.04 2.77 -18.80
CA VAL A 65 -1.65 3.90 -18.10
C VAL A 65 -2.10 5.00 -19.06
N ARG A 66 -1.29 5.32 -20.07
CA ARG A 66 -1.68 6.31 -21.11
C ARG A 66 -2.88 5.84 -21.94
N SER A 67 -2.98 4.54 -22.21
CA SER A 67 -4.13 3.96 -22.90
C SER A 67 -5.41 4.03 -22.09
N MET A 68 -5.34 3.78 -20.76
CA MET A 68 -6.50 3.70 -19.88
C MET A 68 -6.95 5.06 -19.35
N HIS A 69 -6.03 5.97 -19.05
CA HIS A 69 -6.30 7.23 -18.35
C HIS A 69 -5.98 8.49 -19.16
N GLY A 70 -5.42 8.34 -20.38
CA GLY A 70 -5.09 9.47 -21.25
C GLY A 70 -3.93 10.31 -20.71
N ASP A 71 -4.04 11.64 -20.90
CA ASP A 71 -2.99 12.60 -20.53
C ASP A 71 -3.16 13.07 -19.07
N ILE A 72 -2.72 12.24 -18.13
CA ILE A 72 -2.64 12.57 -16.70
C ILE A 72 -1.19 12.97 -16.33
N ASP A 73 -0.99 13.69 -15.20
CA ASP A 73 0.36 14.00 -14.65
C ASP A 73 0.98 12.71 -14.07
N LEU A 74 1.57 11.90 -14.96
CA LEU A 74 2.15 10.59 -14.66
C LEU A 74 3.67 10.69 -14.52
N HIS A 75 4.20 10.19 -13.41
CA HIS A 75 5.62 10.01 -13.14
C HIS A 75 5.95 8.53 -12.89
N LEU A 76 6.86 7.98 -13.69
CA LEU A 76 7.41 6.65 -13.44
C LEU A 76 8.73 6.75 -12.71
N VAL A 77 8.89 5.98 -11.64
CA VAL A 77 10.10 5.92 -10.82
C VAL A 77 10.60 4.48 -10.79
N CYS A 78 11.82 4.27 -11.26
CA CYS A 78 12.43 2.94 -11.26
C CYS A 78 13.15 2.68 -9.93
N GLN A 79 12.58 1.80 -9.09
CA GLN A 79 13.16 1.46 -7.78
C GLN A 79 14.55 0.81 -7.91
N ASP A 80 14.83 0.12 -9.00
CA ASP A 80 16.08 -0.57 -9.29
C ASP A 80 17.15 0.31 -9.94
N GLU A 81 16.83 1.56 -10.25
CA GLU A 81 17.79 2.57 -10.78
C GLU A 81 18.26 3.56 -9.68
N THR A 82 17.97 3.30 -8.43
CA THR A 82 18.47 4.11 -7.31
C THR A 82 19.95 3.84 -7.05
N ASN A 83 20.59 4.71 -6.25
CA ASN A 83 22.00 4.50 -5.83
C ASN A 83 22.17 3.37 -4.80
N ALA A 84 21.15 2.56 -4.57
CA ALA A 84 21.23 1.42 -3.67
C ALA A 84 22.05 0.27 -4.31
N PRO A 85 22.77 -0.55 -3.53
CA PRO A 85 23.46 -1.71 -4.05
C PRO A 85 22.51 -2.66 -4.78
N THR A 86 22.93 -3.15 -5.94
CA THR A 86 22.16 -4.10 -6.74
C THR A 86 21.98 -5.42 -6.01
N ARG A 87 20.73 -5.89 -5.89
CA ARG A 87 20.40 -7.22 -5.36
C ARG A 87 19.15 -7.78 -6.04
N LYS A 88 18.93 -9.11 -5.91
CA LYS A 88 17.78 -9.79 -6.54
C LYS A 88 16.44 -9.35 -5.94
N LYS A 89 16.36 -9.26 -4.61
CA LYS A 89 15.16 -8.86 -3.91
C LYS A 89 15.14 -7.34 -3.73
N PRO A 90 14.03 -6.63 -4.01
CA PRO A 90 13.92 -5.19 -3.72
C PRO A 90 14.24 -4.88 -2.25
N TRP A 91 14.68 -3.66 -1.97
CA TRP A 91 15.07 -3.22 -0.62
C TRP A 91 13.91 -3.03 0.35
N GLY A 92 12.67 -3.18 -0.10
CA GLY A 92 11.47 -3.06 0.71
C GLY A 92 10.63 -1.83 0.39
N THR A 93 9.48 -1.73 1.06
CA THR A 93 8.45 -0.72 0.78
C THR A 93 8.87 0.71 1.16
N ALA A 94 9.61 0.89 2.26
CA ALA A 94 10.14 2.22 2.61
C ALA A 94 11.18 2.71 1.61
N HIS A 95 12.04 1.82 1.08
CA HIS A 95 12.98 2.17 0.01
C HIS A 95 12.25 2.51 -1.30
N ALA A 96 11.16 1.80 -1.61
CA ALA A 96 10.34 2.11 -2.79
C ALA A 96 9.80 3.54 -2.69
N ILE A 97 9.21 3.92 -1.56
CA ILE A 97 8.70 5.27 -1.34
C ILE A 97 9.83 6.31 -1.41
N LEU A 98 10.98 6.03 -0.79
CA LEU A 98 12.13 6.93 -0.85
C LEU A 98 12.59 7.19 -2.28
N ALA A 99 12.52 6.20 -3.17
CA ALA A 99 12.83 6.37 -4.58
C ALA A 99 11.93 7.42 -5.28
N ALA A 100 10.69 7.60 -4.79
CA ALA A 100 9.75 8.56 -5.34
C ALA A 100 10.00 10.02 -4.89
N LYS A 101 10.97 10.30 -4.00
CA LYS A 101 11.22 11.65 -3.44
C LYS A 101 11.30 12.74 -4.50
N GLY A 102 11.95 12.48 -5.63
CA GLY A 102 12.12 13.46 -6.70
C GLY A 102 10.86 13.74 -7.54
N ALA A 103 9.84 12.88 -7.42
CA ALA A 103 8.58 13.00 -8.16
C ALA A 103 7.42 13.51 -7.30
N VAL A 104 7.61 13.61 -5.97
CA VAL A 104 6.55 13.98 -5.01
C VAL A 104 6.94 15.28 -4.31
N ASP A 105 6.16 16.35 -4.51
CA ASP A 105 6.36 17.69 -3.96
C ASP A 105 5.16 18.17 -3.10
N ARG A 106 4.21 17.31 -2.82
CA ARG A 106 2.93 17.59 -2.16
C ARG A 106 2.51 16.43 -1.26
N PRO A 107 1.49 16.58 -0.39
CA PRO A 107 0.92 15.46 0.35
C PRO A 107 0.53 14.31 -0.58
N PHE A 108 0.69 13.09 -0.12
CA PHE A 108 0.47 11.93 -0.99
C PHE A 108 -0.10 10.72 -0.25
N ILE A 109 -0.87 9.93 -0.99
CA ILE A 109 -1.37 8.63 -0.56
C ILE A 109 -0.45 7.55 -1.15
N VAL A 110 -0.14 6.52 -0.36
CA VAL A 110 0.63 5.34 -0.80
C VAL A 110 -0.26 4.12 -0.77
N VAL A 111 -0.21 3.31 -1.84
CA VAL A 111 -0.93 2.03 -1.96
C VAL A 111 -0.09 0.98 -2.67
N ASN A 112 -0.47 -0.28 -2.52
CA ASN A 112 0.06 -1.37 -3.33
C ASN A 112 -0.61 -1.38 -4.72
N ALA A 113 0.11 -1.80 -5.74
CA ALA A 113 -0.38 -1.87 -7.12
C ALA A 113 -1.29 -3.06 -7.41
N ASP A 114 -1.35 -4.04 -6.52
CA ASP A 114 -2.05 -5.31 -6.71
C ASP A 114 -3.25 -5.49 -5.77
N ASP A 115 -3.72 -4.37 -5.19
CA ASP A 115 -4.82 -4.31 -4.26
C ASP A 115 -5.90 -3.30 -4.70
N TYR A 116 -7.15 -3.65 -4.44
CA TYR A 116 -8.29 -2.73 -4.52
C TYR A 116 -8.70 -2.30 -3.12
N TYR A 117 -8.89 -0.99 -2.92
CA TYR A 117 -9.11 -0.39 -1.59
C TYR A 117 -10.52 0.19 -1.40
N GLY A 118 -11.34 0.19 -2.46
CA GLY A 118 -12.65 0.86 -2.45
C GLY A 118 -12.57 2.38 -2.66
N VAL A 119 -13.57 2.94 -3.32
CA VAL A 119 -13.63 4.37 -3.69
C VAL A 119 -13.54 5.29 -2.47
N GLU A 120 -14.30 4.96 -1.41
CA GLU A 120 -14.43 5.80 -0.22
C GLU A 120 -13.13 5.93 0.57
N SER A 121 -12.27 4.91 0.56
CA SER A 121 -11.03 4.92 1.31
C SER A 121 -10.08 6.04 0.87
N TYR A 122 -10.00 6.31 -0.42
CA TYR A 122 -9.19 7.41 -0.97
C TYR A 122 -9.69 8.77 -0.52
N GLN A 123 -11.02 8.97 -0.54
CA GLN A 123 -11.62 10.22 -0.08
C GLN A 123 -11.37 10.44 1.42
N LEU A 124 -11.59 9.41 2.25
CA LEU A 124 -11.38 9.47 3.69
C LEU A 124 -9.92 9.81 4.04
N VAL A 125 -8.96 9.13 3.41
CA VAL A 125 -7.52 9.40 3.64
C VAL A 125 -7.15 10.78 3.12
N ALA A 126 -7.65 11.20 1.96
CA ALA A 126 -7.39 12.52 1.39
C ALA A 126 -7.91 13.66 2.28
N ASP A 127 -9.12 13.53 2.80
CA ASP A 127 -9.74 14.53 3.66
C ASP A 127 -8.96 14.67 4.97
N GLU A 128 -8.61 13.55 5.58
CA GLU A 128 -7.82 13.55 6.81
C GLU A 128 -6.42 14.13 6.59
N LEU A 129 -5.78 13.79 5.46
CA LEU A 129 -4.46 14.27 5.12
C LEU A 129 -4.43 15.79 4.84
N ARG A 130 -5.52 16.37 4.34
CA ARG A 130 -5.62 17.84 4.15
C ARG A 130 -5.57 18.60 5.47
N GLU A 131 -6.13 18.03 6.53
CA GLU A 131 -6.17 18.61 7.88
C GLU A 131 -4.95 18.23 8.74
N ALA A 132 -4.20 17.20 8.34
CA ALA A 132 -3.06 16.67 9.06
C ALA A 132 -1.91 17.68 9.18
N GLY A 133 -1.26 17.71 10.34
CA GLY A 133 0.00 18.44 10.56
C GLY A 133 1.19 17.78 9.87
N GLU A 134 2.34 18.48 9.84
CA GLU A 134 3.55 18.00 9.17
C GLU A 134 4.12 16.70 9.75
N SER A 135 3.90 16.45 11.05
CA SER A 135 4.32 15.22 11.74
C SER A 135 3.21 14.17 11.86
N THR A 136 2.07 14.39 11.19
CA THR A 136 0.94 13.45 11.23
C THR A 136 0.95 12.58 9.99
N VAL A 137 0.93 11.27 10.19
CA VAL A 137 0.75 10.24 9.16
C VAL A 137 -0.69 9.71 9.26
N VAL A 138 -1.33 9.47 8.15
CA VAL A 138 -2.67 8.89 8.10
C VAL A 138 -2.58 7.41 7.72
N LEU A 139 -3.27 6.54 8.44
CA LEU A 139 -3.37 5.12 8.15
C LEU A 139 -4.83 4.74 7.94
N ALA A 140 -5.17 4.24 6.76
CA ALA A 140 -6.44 3.58 6.52
C ALA A 140 -6.48 2.23 7.26
N ALA A 141 -7.43 2.06 8.17
CA ALA A 141 -7.64 0.82 8.90
C ALA A 141 -8.96 0.18 8.48
N PHE A 142 -8.84 -0.96 7.81
CA PHE A 142 -9.98 -1.72 7.31
C PHE A 142 -10.56 -2.64 8.38
N GLU A 143 -11.85 -2.91 8.32
CA GLU A 143 -12.47 -3.95 9.13
C GLU A 143 -11.92 -5.32 8.69
N LEU A 144 -11.45 -6.13 9.63
CA LEU A 144 -10.80 -7.41 9.33
C LEU A 144 -11.68 -8.33 8.47
N CYS A 145 -12.99 -8.40 8.74
CA CYS A 145 -13.92 -9.25 7.98
C CYS A 145 -13.95 -8.91 6.48
N ARG A 146 -13.67 -7.65 6.10
CA ARG A 146 -13.65 -7.18 4.70
C ARG A 146 -12.32 -7.44 3.98
N THR A 147 -11.38 -8.06 4.68
CA THR A 147 -10.04 -8.38 4.13
C THR A 147 -9.72 -9.87 4.19
N LEU A 148 -10.66 -10.68 4.69
CA LEU A 148 -10.48 -12.13 4.78
C LEU A 148 -10.91 -12.82 3.49
N PRO A 149 -10.13 -13.78 2.97
CA PRO A 149 -10.58 -14.66 1.91
C PRO A 149 -11.65 -15.63 2.42
N ASN A 150 -12.39 -16.22 1.51
CA ASN A 150 -13.37 -17.28 1.86
C ASN A 150 -12.70 -18.54 2.43
N GLU A 151 -11.48 -18.82 2.01
CA GLU A 151 -10.70 -19.99 2.45
C GLU A 151 -9.23 -19.62 2.64
N GLY A 152 -8.57 -20.31 3.58
CA GLY A 152 -7.15 -20.12 3.87
C GLY A 152 -6.89 -19.05 4.93
N SER A 153 -5.62 -18.91 5.30
CA SER A 153 -5.17 -17.94 6.30
C SER A 153 -4.38 -16.82 5.65
N VAL A 154 -4.41 -15.65 6.31
CA VAL A 154 -3.73 -14.43 5.84
C VAL A 154 -2.86 -13.82 6.93
N SER A 155 -2.00 -12.88 6.54
CA SER A 155 -1.26 -12.00 7.45
C SER A 155 -1.76 -10.57 7.32
N ARG A 156 -1.92 -9.87 8.44
CA ARG A 156 -2.39 -8.47 8.49
C ARG A 156 -1.67 -7.69 9.58
N GLY A 157 -1.48 -6.42 9.34
CA GLY A 157 -1.06 -5.48 10.37
C GLY A 157 -2.23 -5.12 11.27
N VAL A 158 -2.38 -5.77 12.42
CA VAL A 158 -3.45 -5.47 13.38
C VAL A 158 -3.14 -4.16 14.09
N CYS A 159 -4.08 -3.20 14.04
CA CYS A 159 -3.96 -1.87 14.60
C CYS A 159 -4.56 -1.83 16.01
N ALA A 160 -3.80 -1.32 16.99
CA ALA A 160 -4.33 -0.87 18.27
C ALA A 160 -4.28 0.66 18.32
N ALA A 161 -5.37 1.30 18.71
CA ALA A 161 -5.47 2.74 18.74
C ALA A 161 -6.11 3.22 20.06
N ASP A 162 -5.73 4.42 20.51
CA ASP A 162 -6.43 5.18 21.54
C ASP A 162 -7.16 6.34 20.87
N GLY A 163 -8.48 6.26 20.83
CA GLY A 163 -9.28 7.11 19.94
C GLY A 163 -8.88 6.89 18.48
N GLN A 164 -8.40 7.94 17.83
CA GLN A 164 -7.91 7.87 16.45
C GLN A 164 -6.37 7.79 16.34
N VAL A 165 -5.64 7.73 17.45
CA VAL A 165 -4.18 7.69 17.46
C VAL A 165 -3.70 6.23 17.55
N LEU A 166 -2.94 5.79 16.55
CA LEU A 166 -2.32 4.46 16.53
C LEU A 166 -1.32 4.35 17.69
N THR A 167 -1.50 3.35 18.54
CA THR A 167 -0.57 3.05 19.64
C THR A 167 0.34 1.87 19.32
N LYS A 168 -0.14 0.94 18.48
CA LYS A 168 0.63 -0.22 18.06
C LYS A 168 0.13 -0.77 16.72
N LEU A 169 1.07 -1.20 15.89
CA LEU A 169 0.82 -1.97 14.68
C LEU A 169 1.54 -3.32 14.80
N VAL A 170 0.80 -4.42 14.76
CA VAL A 170 1.35 -5.77 14.97
C VAL A 170 1.11 -6.60 13.73
N GLU A 171 2.19 -6.98 13.05
CA GLU A 171 2.09 -7.98 12.00
C GLU A 171 1.61 -9.30 12.60
N THR A 172 0.46 -9.77 12.16
CA THR A 172 -0.24 -10.92 12.73
C THR A 172 -0.46 -11.94 11.61
N HIS A 173 0.04 -13.15 11.85
CA HIS A 173 0.06 -14.22 10.87
C HIS A 173 -0.96 -15.32 11.18
N GLY A 174 -1.35 -16.07 10.13
CA GLY A 174 -2.26 -17.18 10.27
C GLY A 174 -3.65 -16.76 10.78
N ILE A 175 -4.13 -15.63 10.28
CA ILE A 175 -5.47 -15.14 10.58
C ILE A 175 -6.45 -15.89 9.68
N GLU A 176 -7.39 -16.61 10.29
CA GLU A 176 -8.42 -17.35 9.59
C GLU A 176 -9.70 -17.47 10.41
N ARG A 177 -10.80 -17.74 9.74
CA ARG A 177 -12.06 -18.09 10.42
C ARG A 177 -12.12 -19.60 10.62
N ASN A 178 -12.15 -20.04 11.86
CA ASN A 178 -12.22 -21.47 12.20
C ASN A 178 -13.63 -22.06 11.93
N THR A 179 -13.77 -23.35 12.14
CA THR A 179 -15.04 -24.09 11.92
C THR A 179 -16.21 -23.62 12.79
N ASP A 180 -15.92 -22.96 13.91
CA ASP A 180 -16.92 -22.36 14.80
C ASP A 180 -17.30 -20.93 14.41
N GLY A 181 -16.72 -20.41 13.31
CA GLY A 181 -16.95 -19.06 12.82
C GLY A 181 -16.16 -17.98 13.57
N ILE A 182 -15.24 -18.35 14.46
CA ILE A 182 -14.40 -17.43 15.24
C ILE A 182 -13.15 -17.11 14.44
N ILE A 183 -12.75 -15.83 14.39
CA ILE A 183 -11.48 -15.43 13.78
C ILE A 183 -10.36 -15.63 14.80
N VAL A 184 -9.36 -16.42 14.41
CA VAL A 184 -8.18 -16.72 15.22
C VAL A 184 -6.91 -16.30 14.51
N SER A 185 -5.82 -16.12 15.25
CA SER A 185 -4.48 -15.89 14.71
C SER A 185 -3.49 -16.89 15.31
N ALA A 186 -2.47 -17.25 14.50
CA ALA A 186 -1.44 -18.18 14.91
C ALA A 186 -0.23 -17.47 15.56
N ASP A 187 0.18 -16.31 15.05
CA ASP A 187 1.33 -15.56 15.54
C ASP A 187 1.11 -14.04 15.42
N PRO A 188 1.00 -13.32 16.54
CA PRO A 188 0.79 -13.85 17.88
C PRO A 188 -0.54 -14.61 17.99
N PRO A 189 -0.59 -15.66 18.81
CA PRO A 189 -1.84 -16.43 18.99
C PRO A 189 -2.89 -15.58 19.71
N GLY A 190 -4.13 -15.63 19.18
CA GLY A 190 -5.22 -14.83 19.73
C GLY A 190 -6.55 -15.04 19.05
N THR A 191 -7.56 -14.33 19.56
CA THR A 191 -8.90 -14.24 18.95
C THR A 191 -9.14 -12.80 18.53
N LEU A 192 -9.63 -12.61 17.33
CA LEU A 192 -9.94 -11.33 16.72
C LEU A 192 -11.45 -11.23 16.45
N THR A 193 -11.91 -10.02 16.16
CA THR A 193 -13.31 -9.75 15.80
C THR A 193 -13.44 -9.33 14.36
N ASP A 194 -14.64 -9.38 13.80
CA ASP A 194 -14.94 -8.88 12.45
C ASP A 194 -14.53 -7.40 12.29
N LEU A 195 -14.69 -6.62 13.33
CA LEU A 195 -14.38 -5.18 13.35
C LEU A 195 -12.94 -4.86 13.80
N THR A 196 -12.09 -5.85 14.01
CA THR A 196 -10.68 -5.60 14.33
C THR A 196 -10.05 -4.75 13.21
N PRO A 197 -9.50 -3.56 13.54
CA PRO A 197 -8.90 -2.70 12.52
C PRO A 197 -7.56 -3.26 12.05
N VAL A 198 -7.39 -3.34 10.74
CA VAL A 198 -6.17 -3.86 10.12
C VAL A 198 -5.64 -2.92 9.04
N SER A 199 -4.32 -2.80 8.97
CA SER A 199 -3.61 -2.12 7.89
C SER A 199 -3.55 -3.01 6.65
N MET A 200 -3.91 -2.43 5.52
CA MET A 200 -3.71 -3.00 4.19
C MET A 200 -2.67 -2.19 3.38
N ASN A 201 -1.78 -1.50 4.09
CA ASN A 201 -0.69 -0.70 3.53
C ASN A 201 -1.16 0.52 2.71
N MET A 202 -2.31 1.09 3.06
CA MET A 202 -2.76 2.37 2.53
C MET A 202 -2.46 3.47 3.54
N TRP A 203 -1.56 4.40 3.15
CA TRP A 203 -1.00 5.42 4.01
C TRP A 203 -1.12 6.81 3.38
N GLY A 204 -1.28 7.84 4.21
CA GLY A 204 -1.18 9.25 3.81
C GLY A 204 0.01 9.92 4.48
N PHE A 205 0.82 10.62 3.71
CA PHE A 205 2.05 11.27 4.16
C PHE A 205 2.14 12.73 3.73
N ARG A 206 2.85 13.53 4.54
CA ARG A 206 3.44 14.80 4.13
C ARG A 206 4.83 14.58 3.54
N VAL A 207 5.29 15.54 2.74
CA VAL A 207 6.61 15.48 2.08
C VAL A 207 7.76 15.37 3.08
N SER A 208 7.58 15.89 4.29
CA SER A 208 8.54 15.79 5.41
C SER A 208 8.96 14.37 5.76
N ILE A 209 8.16 13.35 5.42
CA ILE A 209 8.51 11.94 5.63
C ILE A 209 9.81 11.54 4.91
N PHE A 210 10.11 12.17 3.77
CA PHE A 210 11.30 11.83 3.00
C PHE A 210 12.61 12.12 3.73
N ASP A 211 12.66 13.13 4.58
CA ASP A 211 13.87 13.45 5.37
C ASP A 211 14.13 12.35 6.42
N HIS A 212 13.07 11.80 7.01
CA HIS A 212 13.18 10.65 7.89
C HIS A 212 13.60 9.38 7.13
N LEU A 213 12.98 9.12 5.99
CA LEU A 213 13.32 7.97 5.15
C LEU A 213 14.78 8.00 4.67
N GLU A 214 15.31 9.16 4.25
CA GLU A 214 16.71 9.29 3.85
C GLU A 214 17.69 8.98 4.98
N ARG A 215 17.45 9.58 6.16
CA ARG A 215 18.29 9.35 7.32
C ARG A 215 18.29 7.87 7.73
N MET A 216 17.10 7.30 7.90
CA MET A 216 16.95 5.90 8.32
C MET A 216 17.44 4.91 7.26
N TRP A 217 17.30 5.25 5.96
CA TRP A 217 17.86 4.45 4.87
C TRP A 217 19.39 4.39 4.94
N ALA A 218 20.06 5.52 5.21
CA ALA A 218 21.51 5.54 5.32
C ALA A 218 21.99 4.64 6.48
N GLU A 219 21.34 4.70 7.64
CA GLU A 219 21.62 3.88 8.81
C GLU A 219 21.34 2.38 8.52
N PHE A 220 20.20 2.09 7.88
CA PHE A 220 19.82 0.74 7.49
C PHE A 220 20.80 0.12 6.50
N LEU A 221 21.20 0.89 5.47
CA LEU A 221 22.13 0.42 4.45
C LEU A 221 23.50 0.13 5.02
N ASP A 222 23.98 0.95 5.96
CA ASP A 222 25.28 0.71 6.62
C ASP A 222 25.26 -0.60 7.43
N ALA A 223 24.15 -0.88 8.12
CA ALA A 223 23.99 -2.09 8.92
C ALA A 223 23.71 -3.36 8.11
N HIS A 224 23.15 -3.24 6.90
CA HIS A 224 22.59 -4.37 6.15
C HIS A 224 23.08 -4.50 4.72
N ARG A 225 24.15 -3.78 4.34
CA ARG A 225 24.69 -3.73 2.97
C ARG A 225 24.91 -5.12 2.34
N ASP A 226 25.38 -6.07 3.12
CA ASP A 226 25.74 -7.41 2.67
C ASP A 226 24.63 -8.45 2.86
N THR A 227 23.42 -8.02 3.26
CA THR A 227 22.28 -8.94 3.46
C THR A 227 21.38 -8.96 2.24
N GLU A 228 21.02 -10.15 1.75
CA GLU A 228 20.12 -10.30 0.60
C GLU A 228 18.62 -10.33 0.98
N LYS A 229 18.30 -10.57 2.26
CA LYS A 229 16.92 -10.85 2.70
C LYS A 229 16.29 -9.76 3.53
N THR A 230 17.08 -8.96 4.25
CA THR A 230 16.56 -7.89 5.12
C THR A 230 15.95 -6.78 4.28
N GLU A 231 14.79 -6.30 4.64
CA GLU A 231 14.05 -5.27 3.91
C GLU A 231 13.84 -4.03 4.77
N PHE A 232 13.97 -2.87 4.18
CA PHE A 232 13.61 -1.58 4.73
C PHE A 232 12.11 -1.38 4.53
N LEU A 233 11.32 -1.78 5.53
CA LEU A 233 9.86 -1.84 5.47
C LEU A 233 9.21 -0.58 6.02
N LEU A 234 8.21 -0.06 5.33
CA LEU A 234 7.48 1.14 5.75
C LEU A 234 6.82 1.01 7.13
N PRO A 235 6.12 -0.07 7.49
CA PRO A 235 5.54 -0.21 8.82
C PRO A 235 6.58 -0.16 9.94
N SER A 236 7.78 -0.71 9.71
CA SER A 236 8.88 -0.70 10.68
C SER A 236 9.44 0.71 10.87
N VAL A 237 9.62 1.46 9.78
CA VAL A 237 10.07 2.85 9.81
C VAL A 237 9.05 3.72 10.58
N VAL A 238 7.77 3.59 10.26
CA VAL A 238 6.71 4.34 10.94
C VAL A 238 6.67 4.01 12.43
N ALA A 239 6.77 2.71 12.80
CA ALA A 239 6.78 2.28 14.20
C ALA A 239 7.98 2.85 14.99
N GLU A 240 9.17 2.92 14.37
CA GLU A 240 10.36 3.51 14.97
C GLU A 240 10.19 5.02 15.19
N LEU A 241 9.68 5.74 14.19
CA LEU A 241 9.42 7.17 14.29
C LEU A 241 8.35 7.51 15.32
N MET A 242 7.28 6.70 15.42
CA MET A 242 6.27 6.80 16.49
C MET A 242 6.92 6.60 17.87
N GLY A 243 7.72 5.56 18.03
CA GLY A 243 8.41 5.24 19.28
C GLY A 243 9.38 6.34 19.73
N ALA A 244 9.96 7.07 18.78
CA ALA A 244 10.82 8.23 19.02
C ALA A 244 10.04 9.54 19.25
N GLY A 245 8.71 9.55 19.12
CA GLY A 245 7.88 10.75 19.25
C GLY A 245 8.08 11.77 18.10
N LEU A 246 8.59 11.31 16.96
CA LEU A 246 8.86 12.16 15.77
C LEU A 246 7.65 12.28 14.86
N LEU A 247 6.72 11.34 14.92
CA LEU A 247 5.44 11.41 14.21
C LEU A 247 4.31 10.79 15.03
N GLU A 248 3.09 11.18 14.70
CA GLU A 248 1.84 10.58 15.18
C GLU A 248 1.14 9.92 13.98
N VAL A 249 0.56 8.74 14.19
CA VAL A 249 -0.26 8.09 13.16
C VAL A 249 -1.72 8.20 13.53
N LYS A 250 -2.49 8.88 12.68
CA LYS A 250 -3.95 8.96 12.78
C LYS A 250 -4.58 7.81 12.01
N VAL A 251 -5.41 7.04 12.69
CA VAL A 251 -6.12 5.90 12.13
C VAL A 251 -7.47 6.37 11.60
N VAL A 252 -7.73 6.10 10.33
CA VAL A 252 -9.00 6.37 9.67
C VAL A 252 -9.73 5.04 9.44
N PRO A 253 -10.87 4.82 10.10
CA PRO A 253 -11.67 3.61 9.89
C PRO A 253 -12.22 3.56 8.47
N VAL A 254 -12.05 2.43 7.80
CA VAL A 254 -12.54 2.17 6.45
C VAL A 254 -13.47 0.97 6.45
N ALA A 255 -14.70 1.18 5.97
CA ALA A 255 -15.72 0.14 5.83
C ALA A 255 -15.88 -0.36 4.38
N SER A 256 -14.97 0.02 3.48
CA SER A 256 -14.92 -0.48 2.10
C SER A 256 -14.36 -1.90 2.05
N ASP A 257 -14.79 -2.67 1.07
CA ASP A 257 -14.20 -3.98 0.80
C ASP A 257 -12.80 -3.81 0.21
N TRP A 258 -11.86 -4.59 0.74
CA TRP A 258 -10.52 -4.73 0.18
C TRP A 258 -10.43 -6.03 -0.61
N ILE A 259 -9.87 -5.97 -1.81
CA ILE A 259 -9.65 -7.12 -2.67
C ILE A 259 -8.17 -7.14 -3.09
N GLY A 260 -7.51 -8.25 -2.81
CA GLY A 260 -6.14 -8.50 -3.26
C GLY A 260 -6.01 -9.88 -3.85
N VAL A 261 -5.04 -10.07 -4.73
CA VAL A 261 -4.74 -11.34 -5.37
C VAL A 261 -3.36 -11.80 -4.95
N THR A 262 -3.30 -12.92 -4.24
CA THR A 262 -2.03 -13.51 -3.79
C THR A 262 -1.62 -14.70 -4.68
N ASN A 263 -2.61 -15.44 -5.18
CA ASN A 263 -2.40 -16.61 -6.02
C ASN A 263 -3.25 -16.49 -7.30
N PRO A 264 -2.90 -17.21 -8.39
CA PRO A 264 -3.72 -17.21 -9.60
C PRO A 264 -5.17 -17.63 -9.41
N ALA A 265 -5.44 -18.48 -8.43
CA ALA A 265 -6.81 -18.93 -8.11
C ALA A 265 -7.71 -17.80 -7.54
N ASP A 266 -7.11 -16.72 -7.03
CA ASP A 266 -7.83 -15.57 -6.48
C ASP A 266 -8.37 -14.64 -7.58
N LEU A 267 -7.91 -14.79 -8.84
CA LEU A 267 -8.25 -13.86 -9.94
C LEU A 267 -9.74 -13.86 -10.30
N ASP A 268 -10.34 -15.02 -10.51
CA ASP A 268 -11.74 -15.07 -10.93
C ASP A 268 -12.69 -14.58 -9.82
N PRO A 269 -12.49 -14.94 -8.53
CA PRO A 269 -13.20 -14.29 -7.44
C PRO A 269 -13.03 -12.77 -7.38
N ALA A 270 -11.80 -12.27 -7.59
CA ALA A 270 -11.51 -10.84 -7.58
C ALA A 270 -12.24 -10.11 -8.72
N ARG A 271 -12.22 -10.67 -9.94
CA ARG A 271 -12.96 -10.12 -11.10
C ARG A 271 -14.45 -10.03 -10.84
N ALA A 272 -15.04 -11.11 -10.29
CA ALA A 272 -16.46 -11.11 -9.96
C ALA A 272 -16.82 -10.05 -8.92
N ALA A 273 -16.04 -9.95 -7.84
CA ALA A 273 -16.25 -8.96 -6.80
C ALA A 273 -16.08 -7.52 -7.31
N LEU A 274 -15.06 -7.25 -8.15
CA LEU A 274 -14.87 -5.93 -8.76
C LEU A 274 -16.00 -5.54 -9.72
N ALA A 275 -16.51 -6.50 -10.50
CA ALA A 275 -17.64 -6.25 -11.39
C ALA A 275 -18.91 -5.86 -10.60
N ASP A 276 -19.16 -6.50 -9.45
CA ASP A 276 -20.29 -6.18 -8.58
C ASP A 276 -20.15 -4.81 -7.92
N LEU A 277 -18.93 -4.47 -7.45
CA LEU A 277 -18.66 -3.20 -6.75
C LEU A 277 -18.61 -1.97 -7.70
N ARG A 278 -18.41 -2.20 -8.98
CA ARG A 278 -18.24 -1.14 -10.00
C ARG A 278 -19.39 -1.05 -11.01
N SER A 279 -20.47 -1.84 -10.79
CA SER A 279 -21.69 -1.86 -11.65
C SER A 279 -22.59 -0.63 -11.49
#